data_08af7b28a72d4cc704f21c9f41b15420
#
_entry.id   08af7b28a72d4cc704f21c9f41b15420
#
_cell.length_a   1.000
_cell.length_b   1.000
_cell.length_c   1.000
_cell.angle_alpha   90.00
_cell.angle_beta   90.00
_cell.angle_gamma   90.00
#
_symmetry.space_group_name_H-M   'P 1'
#
loop_
_entity.id
_entity.type
_entity.pdbx_description
1 polymer ?
#
loop_
_entity_poly.entity_id
_entity_poly.type
_entity_poly.pdbx_seq_one_letter_code
_entity_poly.pdbx_strand_id
1 'polypeptide(L)'
;MLVIVLGSMEDAASAEKRSAEEFRVRVHGGPHPLRAGSEGAATTSGRSRDDAEQLALQPEPPVDPNASRRIVAHFDVDAFYSQVEELRDPRLVDRPMAVTQKYLIVTCNYPARSAGLSKLMSTQKAKALCPEVVLVSGEDLTPYRACAKKVRAALSRFGTCEKLGLDECWVDLTAEVERRIAGGGPASDPALAGHRHSCTSRVESNNKHRPQDIRAVSGDVRVSTVEADVVEEDPVQERRLRVGAAVAAEAREAVRAASGLRMSAGVAHNKLLAKLISGLHKPDDQTVLPASHAARVVEPLPVRALPGVGHGVEKELASRGVSTASDLRRVPRGDVCEWLGARVGGK
;
A
#
# COMPACT_ATOMS: atom_id res chain seq x y z
N MET A 1 14.44 -5.77 -11.55
CA MET A 1 13.90 -5.88 -10.19
C MET A 1 12.61 -5.09 -9.94
N LEU A 2 12.23 -4.18 -10.81
CA LEU A 2 10.86 -3.62 -10.80
C LEU A 2 9.80 -4.64 -11.25
N VAL A 3 10.22 -5.80 -11.74
CA VAL A 3 9.41 -6.90 -12.30
C VAL A 3 8.95 -7.92 -11.26
N ILE A 4 9.53 -7.92 -10.06
CA ILE A 4 9.36 -9.01 -9.06
C ILE A 4 8.04 -8.96 -8.28
N VAL A 5 7.19 -7.97 -8.47
CA VAL A 5 5.87 -7.90 -7.81
C VAL A 5 4.72 -8.42 -8.69
N LEU A 6 5.05 -8.98 -9.85
CA LEU A 6 4.07 -9.56 -10.78
C LEU A 6 3.94 -11.09 -10.64
N GLY A 7 3.91 -11.60 -9.39
CA GLY A 7 3.30 -12.91 -9.16
C GLY A 7 1.85 -12.86 -9.62
N SER A 8 1.47 -13.80 -10.49
CA SER A 8 0.11 -13.90 -11.01
C SER A 8 -0.90 -13.94 -9.87
N MET A 9 -2.10 -13.44 -10.10
CA MET A 9 -3.18 -13.44 -9.10
C MET A 9 -3.62 -14.87 -8.68
N GLU A 10 -3.17 -15.90 -9.38
CA GLU A 10 -3.35 -17.32 -9.03
C GLU A 10 -2.49 -17.77 -7.85
N ASP A 11 -1.30 -17.18 -7.65
CA ASP A 11 -0.44 -17.48 -6.49
C ASP A 11 -0.96 -16.89 -5.18
N ALA A 12 -1.75 -15.81 -5.25
CA ALA A 12 -2.37 -15.20 -4.07
C ALA A 12 -3.49 -16.08 -3.49
N ALA A 13 -4.28 -16.77 -4.33
CA ALA A 13 -5.30 -17.71 -3.89
C ALA A 13 -4.71 -18.95 -3.21
N SER A 14 -3.51 -19.36 -3.63
CA SER A 14 -2.77 -20.48 -3.04
C SER A 14 -2.12 -20.12 -1.70
N ALA A 15 -1.70 -18.86 -1.53
CA ALA A 15 -1.16 -18.34 -0.27
C ALA A 15 -2.24 -18.13 0.81
N GLU A 16 -3.46 -17.75 0.39
CA GLU A 16 -4.60 -17.58 1.30
C GLU A 16 -5.08 -18.92 1.88
N LYS A 17 -5.05 -20.01 1.09
CA LYS A 17 -5.33 -21.36 1.59
C LYS A 17 -4.30 -21.86 2.61
N ARG A 18 -3.02 -21.61 2.41
CA ARG A 18 -1.95 -21.99 3.34
C ARG A 18 -1.99 -21.20 4.65
N SER A 19 -2.31 -19.90 4.60
CA SER A 19 -2.46 -19.07 5.80
C SER A 19 -3.68 -19.46 6.64
N ALA A 20 -4.77 -19.90 6.00
CA ALA A 20 -5.96 -20.39 6.71
C ALA A 20 -5.73 -21.75 7.40
N GLU A 21 -4.90 -22.59 6.82
CA GLU A 21 -4.54 -23.90 7.39
C GLU A 21 -3.57 -23.76 8.58
N GLU A 22 -2.57 -22.89 8.50
CA GLU A 22 -1.66 -22.59 9.61
C GLU A 22 -2.39 -21.95 10.81
N PHE A 23 -3.45 -21.18 10.58
CA PHE A 23 -4.26 -20.60 11.64
C PHE A 23 -5.16 -21.63 12.32
N ARG A 24 -5.63 -22.65 11.62
CA ARG A 24 -6.43 -23.76 12.21
C ARG A 24 -5.62 -24.65 13.13
N VAL A 25 -4.34 -24.87 12.87
CA VAL A 25 -3.46 -25.73 13.69
C VAL A 25 -3.10 -25.05 15.03
N ARG A 26 -3.17 -23.73 15.14
CA ARG A 26 -2.83 -23.00 16.37
C ARG A 26 -3.94 -22.89 17.42
N VAL A 27 -5.17 -23.23 17.11
CA VAL A 27 -6.32 -23.02 18.02
C VAL A 27 -6.69 -24.26 18.84
N HIS A 28 -6.10 -25.45 18.57
CA HIS A 28 -6.47 -26.70 19.22
C HIS A 28 -5.35 -27.40 19.99
N GLY A 29 -4.34 -26.70 20.48
CA GLY A 29 -3.30 -27.24 21.37
C GLY A 29 -3.60 -26.95 22.83
N GLY A 30 -4.24 -27.88 23.54
CA GLY A 30 -4.38 -27.86 24.96
C GLY A 30 -3.04 -28.20 25.68
N PRO A 31 -2.91 -27.97 26.99
CA PRO A 31 -1.63 -28.02 27.69
C PRO A 31 -1.13 -29.46 27.89
N HIS A 32 0.10 -29.72 27.51
CA HIS A 32 0.83 -30.95 27.83
C HIS A 32 1.81 -30.72 28.97
N PRO A 33 1.98 -31.74 29.88
CA PRO A 33 2.74 -31.57 31.09
C PRO A 33 4.25 -31.64 30.88
N LEU A 34 4.97 -30.97 31.76
CA LEU A 34 6.42 -30.93 31.87
C LEU A 34 7.04 -32.32 32.02
N ARG A 35 7.97 -32.68 31.15
CA ARG A 35 8.95 -33.75 31.39
C ARG A 35 10.36 -33.17 31.28
N ALA A 36 11.14 -33.45 32.29
CA ALA A 36 12.54 -33.05 32.43
C ALA A 36 13.47 -33.91 31.55
N GLY A 37 14.49 -33.31 31.02
CA GLY A 37 15.84 -33.83 30.82
C GLY A 37 16.08 -34.75 29.65
N SER A 38 16.79 -34.20 28.62
CA SER A 38 18.03 -34.82 28.10
C SER A 38 18.67 -33.87 27.10
N GLU A 39 19.94 -33.64 27.25
CA GLU A 39 20.82 -32.90 26.34
C GLU A 39 20.83 -33.60 24.97
N GLY A 40 20.43 -32.88 23.93
CA GLY A 40 20.49 -33.31 22.52
C GLY A 40 20.99 -32.17 21.67
N ALA A 41 22.16 -32.36 21.08
CA ALA A 41 22.87 -31.42 20.22
C ALA A 41 21.95 -30.78 19.18
N ALA A 42 21.93 -29.44 19.14
CA ALA A 42 21.31 -28.66 18.06
C ALA A 42 22.08 -28.88 16.77
N THR A 43 21.59 -29.78 15.93
CA THR A 43 21.97 -29.81 14.51
C THR A 43 21.29 -28.62 13.82
N THR A 44 22.02 -27.53 13.66
CA THR A 44 21.69 -26.49 12.70
C THR A 44 21.69 -27.16 11.33
N SER A 45 20.50 -27.43 10.76
CA SER A 45 20.37 -27.80 9.35
C SER A 45 20.72 -26.57 8.52
N GLY A 46 22.01 -26.46 8.17
CA GLY A 46 22.47 -25.53 7.17
C GLY A 46 21.75 -25.86 5.87
N ARG A 47 20.84 -25.01 5.43
CA ARG A 47 20.42 -25.01 4.03
C ARG A 47 21.66 -24.71 3.21
N SER A 48 21.95 -25.60 2.25
CA SER A 48 23.18 -25.56 1.49
C SER A 48 23.30 -24.27 0.67
N ARG A 49 24.54 -23.85 0.40
CA ARG A 49 24.83 -22.80 -0.59
C ARG A 49 24.14 -23.09 -1.93
N ASP A 50 23.90 -24.34 -2.24
CA ASP A 50 23.27 -24.83 -3.46
C ASP A 50 21.82 -24.35 -3.63
N ASP A 51 21.04 -24.21 -2.54
CA ASP A 51 19.67 -23.68 -2.62
C ASP A 51 19.62 -22.19 -2.97
N ALA A 52 20.59 -21.41 -2.49
CA ALA A 52 20.72 -19.99 -2.80
C ALA A 52 21.23 -19.78 -4.23
N GLU A 53 22.14 -20.64 -4.67
CA GLU A 53 22.72 -20.61 -6.01
C GLU A 53 21.71 -21.06 -7.08
N GLN A 54 20.85 -22.07 -6.79
CA GLN A 54 19.77 -22.48 -7.67
C GLN A 54 18.68 -21.40 -7.80
N LEU A 55 18.40 -20.60 -6.76
CA LEU A 55 17.45 -19.50 -6.84
C LEU A 55 18.03 -18.30 -7.64
N ALA A 56 19.34 -18.09 -7.57
CA ALA A 56 20.04 -17.06 -8.33
C ALA A 56 20.16 -17.37 -9.83
N LEU A 57 20.16 -18.66 -10.19
CA LEU A 57 20.25 -19.15 -11.56
C LEU A 57 18.90 -19.27 -12.28
N GLN A 58 17.79 -19.02 -11.58
CA GLN A 58 16.49 -18.97 -12.27
C GLN A 58 16.48 -17.77 -13.23
N PRO A 59 16.19 -17.98 -14.52
CA PRO A 59 16.06 -16.89 -15.47
C PRO A 59 15.02 -15.90 -14.94
N GLU A 60 15.26 -14.61 -15.12
CA GLU A 60 14.24 -13.62 -14.82
C GLU A 60 12.94 -14.02 -15.53
N PRO A 61 11.78 -13.98 -14.84
CA PRO A 61 10.53 -14.28 -15.48
C PRO A 61 10.38 -13.35 -16.69
N PRO A 62 9.91 -13.86 -17.83
CA PRO A 62 9.75 -13.06 -19.03
C PRO A 62 8.97 -11.79 -18.69
N VAL A 63 9.49 -10.65 -19.11
CA VAL A 63 8.79 -9.37 -18.94
C VAL A 63 7.49 -9.48 -19.72
N ASP A 64 6.37 -9.44 -19.02
CA ASP A 64 5.05 -9.43 -19.66
C ASP A 64 4.98 -8.20 -20.59
N PRO A 65 4.93 -8.38 -21.92
CA PRO A 65 4.86 -7.27 -22.86
C PRO A 65 3.61 -6.39 -22.65
N ASN A 66 2.62 -6.91 -21.93
CA ASN A 66 1.42 -6.16 -21.57
C ASN A 66 1.49 -5.56 -20.16
N ALA A 67 2.59 -5.70 -19.43
CA ALA A 67 2.71 -5.18 -18.07
C ALA A 67 2.43 -3.66 -18.00
N SER A 68 2.88 -2.89 -18.99
CA SER A 68 2.60 -1.46 -19.11
C SER A 68 1.15 -1.13 -19.49
N ARG A 69 0.40 -2.11 -20.01
CA ARG A 69 -1.01 -1.95 -20.40
C ARG A 69 -1.98 -2.15 -19.25
N ARG A 70 -1.56 -2.72 -18.13
CA ARG A 70 -2.45 -2.91 -16.98
C ARG A 70 -2.79 -1.57 -16.35
N ILE A 71 -4.01 -1.50 -15.81
CA ILE A 71 -4.47 -0.38 -14.97
C ILE A 71 -4.87 -0.97 -13.62
N VAL A 72 -4.08 -0.66 -12.61
CA VAL A 72 -4.28 -1.13 -11.23
C VAL A 72 -4.54 0.06 -10.33
N ALA A 73 -5.60 -0.01 -9.54
CA ALA A 73 -5.85 0.95 -8.49
C ALA A 73 -5.55 0.34 -7.11
N HIS A 74 -4.90 1.10 -6.24
CA HIS A 74 -4.81 0.82 -4.81
C HIS A 74 -5.75 1.76 -4.07
N PHE A 75 -6.66 1.19 -3.29
CA PHE A 75 -7.63 1.91 -2.48
C PHE A 75 -7.29 1.77 -1.00
N ASP A 76 -7.41 2.86 -0.24
CA ASP A 76 -7.05 2.93 1.17
C ASP A 76 -8.06 3.83 1.90
N VAL A 77 -8.84 3.27 2.82
CA VAL A 77 -9.84 4.02 3.57
C VAL A 77 -9.16 5.00 4.52
N ASP A 78 -9.55 6.27 4.44
CA ASP A 78 -8.92 7.34 5.20
C ASP A 78 -9.22 7.23 6.68
N ALA A 79 -8.18 7.15 7.52
CA ALA A 79 -8.33 7.01 8.97
C ALA A 79 -9.39 5.97 9.38
N PHE A 80 -9.34 4.78 8.78
CA PHE A 80 -10.40 3.77 8.76
C PHE A 80 -11.12 3.58 10.10
N TYR A 81 -10.40 3.20 11.15
CA TYR A 81 -11.04 2.96 12.46
C TYR A 81 -11.76 4.21 12.97
N SER A 82 -11.16 5.39 12.77
CA SER A 82 -11.77 6.65 13.20
C SER A 82 -13.07 6.93 12.44
N GLN A 83 -13.08 6.78 11.11
CA GLN A 83 -14.31 6.97 10.33
C GLN A 83 -15.41 5.98 10.74
N VAL A 84 -15.07 4.73 11.06
CA VAL A 84 -16.07 3.76 11.55
C VAL A 84 -16.68 4.22 12.87
N GLU A 85 -15.89 4.75 13.81
CA GLU A 85 -16.40 5.28 15.07
C GLU A 85 -17.21 6.59 14.85
N GLU A 86 -16.78 7.45 13.93
CA GLU A 86 -17.52 8.65 13.55
C GLU A 86 -18.90 8.31 12.93
N LEU A 87 -19.00 7.22 12.16
CA LEU A 87 -20.30 6.73 11.65
C LEU A 87 -21.20 6.17 12.76
N ARG A 88 -20.60 5.60 13.82
CA ARG A 88 -21.35 5.07 14.98
C ARG A 88 -21.76 6.16 15.96
N ASP A 89 -20.93 7.18 16.10
CA ASP A 89 -21.20 8.37 16.92
C ASP A 89 -20.81 9.64 16.17
N PRO A 90 -21.76 10.27 15.46
CA PRO A 90 -21.50 11.50 14.70
C PRO A 90 -20.96 12.67 15.52
N ARG A 91 -21.09 12.67 16.85
CA ARG A 91 -20.53 13.72 17.73
C ARG A 91 -19.00 13.74 17.75
N LEU A 92 -18.36 12.70 17.19
CA LEU A 92 -16.90 12.55 17.13
C LEU A 92 -16.27 13.22 15.91
N VAL A 93 -17.04 13.57 14.88
CA VAL A 93 -16.55 14.03 13.56
C VAL A 93 -15.64 15.26 13.69
N ASP A 94 -16.06 16.29 14.43
CA ASP A 94 -15.36 17.57 14.55
C ASP A 94 -14.48 17.66 15.80
N ARG A 95 -14.37 16.58 16.57
CA ARG A 95 -13.58 16.54 17.80
C ARG A 95 -12.31 15.74 17.60
N PRO A 96 -11.17 16.15 18.20
CA PRO A 96 -9.99 15.30 18.26
C PRO A 96 -10.34 13.93 18.86
N MET A 97 -10.21 12.86 18.06
CA MET A 97 -10.54 11.50 18.48
C MET A 97 -9.48 10.52 18.03
N ALA A 98 -9.15 9.58 18.88
CA ALA A 98 -8.23 8.49 18.58
C ALA A 98 -8.81 7.14 19.02
N VAL A 99 -8.71 6.16 18.12
CA VAL A 99 -9.04 4.77 18.43
C VAL A 99 -7.81 4.09 18.99
N THR A 100 -7.98 3.39 20.11
CA THR A 100 -6.88 2.79 20.87
C THR A 100 -7.04 1.29 20.98
N GLN A 101 -5.91 0.59 20.98
CA GLN A 101 -5.82 -0.80 21.41
C GLN A 101 -4.77 -0.88 22.52
N LYS A 102 -5.14 -1.45 23.66
CA LYS A 102 -4.38 -1.38 24.90
C LYS A 102 -4.04 0.08 25.24
N TYR A 103 -2.77 0.44 25.21
CA TYR A 103 -2.28 1.76 25.55
C TYR A 103 -1.74 2.55 24.35
N LEU A 104 -1.96 2.07 23.11
CA LEU A 104 -1.47 2.70 21.88
C LEU A 104 -2.62 3.17 20.98
N ILE A 105 -2.39 4.28 20.32
CA ILE A 105 -3.25 4.77 19.24
C ILE A 105 -3.03 3.90 18.01
N VAL A 106 -4.10 3.25 17.52
CA VAL A 106 -4.07 2.52 16.24
C VAL A 106 -4.38 3.43 15.06
N THR A 107 -5.27 4.40 15.26
CA THR A 107 -5.52 5.48 14.30
C THR A 107 -6.14 6.68 15.02
N CYS A 108 -6.13 7.84 14.38
CA CYS A 108 -6.81 9.03 14.84
C CYS A 108 -7.38 9.81 13.66
N ASN A 109 -8.45 10.57 13.90
CA ASN A 109 -9.08 11.39 12.89
C ASN A 109 -8.24 12.63 12.54
N TYR A 110 -8.68 13.38 11.53
CA TYR A 110 -7.92 14.53 11.05
C TYR A 110 -7.83 15.68 12.07
N PRO A 111 -8.87 16.04 12.86
CA PRO A 111 -8.73 16.98 13.97
C PRO A 111 -7.63 16.59 14.97
N ALA A 112 -7.59 15.30 15.37
CA ALA A 112 -6.54 14.82 16.26
C ALA A 112 -5.13 14.86 15.63
N ARG A 113 -5.02 14.56 14.32
CA ARG A 113 -3.75 14.70 13.59
C ARG A 113 -3.27 16.14 13.54
N SER A 114 -4.18 17.09 13.33
CA SER A 114 -3.86 18.52 13.37
C SER A 114 -3.40 18.97 14.75
N ALA A 115 -3.88 18.35 15.83
CA ALA A 115 -3.40 18.54 17.20
C ALA A 115 -2.09 17.80 17.52
N GLY A 116 -1.45 17.17 16.53
CA GLY A 116 -0.15 16.50 16.68
C GLY A 116 -0.20 15.03 17.08
N LEU A 117 -1.39 14.41 17.14
CA LEU A 117 -1.50 12.99 17.45
C LEU A 117 -1.11 12.12 16.25
N SER A 118 -0.53 10.96 16.52
CA SER A 118 -0.08 10.03 15.48
C SER A 118 -0.31 8.58 15.86
N LYS A 119 -0.34 7.72 14.84
CA LYS A 119 -0.35 6.27 14.99
C LYS A 119 0.83 5.79 15.84
N LEU A 120 0.61 4.79 16.67
CA LEU A 120 1.55 4.18 17.60
C LEU A 120 1.98 5.08 18.78
N MET A 121 1.41 6.29 18.92
CA MET A 121 1.61 7.11 20.11
C MET A 121 0.92 6.47 21.33
N SER A 122 1.53 6.57 22.51
CA SER A 122 0.88 6.12 23.76
C SER A 122 -0.29 7.04 24.12
N THR A 123 -1.33 6.48 24.73
CA THR A 123 -2.50 7.23 25.19
C THR A 123 -2.13 8.34 26.20
N GLN A 124 -1.12 8.09 27.05
CA GLN A 124 -0.60 9.08 27.99
C GLN A 124 0.00 10.30 27.26
N LYS A 125 0.86 10.04 26.26
CA LYS A 125 1.46 11.12 25.44
C LYS A 125 0.39 11.87 24.64
N ALA A 126 -0.61 11.15 24.11
CA ALA A 126 -1.70 11.75 23.37
C ALA A 126 -2.51 12.72 24.24
N LYS A 127 -2.87 12.33 25.46
CA LYS A 127 -3.57 13.22 26.42
C LYS A 127 -2.73 14.40 26.87
N ALA A 128 -1.41 14.26 26.97
CA ALA A 128 -0.52 15.36 27.28
C ALA A 128 -0.45 16.41 26.16
N LEU A 129 -0.53 15.96 24.88
CA LEU A 129 -0.52 16.84 23.72
C LEU A 129 -1.88 17.46 23.40
N CYS A 130 -2.96 16.72 23.63
CA CYS A 130 -4.34 17.10 23.34
C CYS A 130 -5.23 16.62 24.49
N PRO A 131 -5.36 17.40 25.57
CA PRO A 131 -6.14 17.01 26.78
C PRO A 131 -7.59 16.69 26.46
N GLU A 132 -8.20 17.36 25.48
CA GLU A 132 -9.55 17.18 25.02
C GLU A 132 -9.77 15.95 24.11
N VAL A 133 -8.72 15.19 23.78
CA VAL A 133 -8.84 14.05 22.89
C VAL A 133 -9.79 13.00 23.45
N VAL A 134 -10.74 12.59 22.62
CA VAL A 134 -11.64 11.47 22.92
C VAL A 134 -10.94 10.18 22.55
N LEU A 135 -10.73 9.31 23.54
CA LEU A 135 -10.16 7.99 23.32
C LEU A 135 -11.28 6.95 23.22
N VAL A 136 -11.36 6.24 22.11
CA VAL A 136 -12.34 5.17 21.84
C VAL A 136 -11.62 3.84 21.80
N SER A 137 -12.18 2.83 22.47
CA SER A 137 -11.61 1.48 22.43
C SER A 137 -11.87 0.81 21.07
N GLY A 138 -10.82 0.34 20.42
CA GLY A 138 -10.85 -0.43 19.18
C GLY A 138 -10.54 -1.91 19.38
N GLU A 139 -10.77 -2.48 20.57
CA GLU A 139 -10.51 -3.88 20.87
C GLU A 139 -11.49 -4.81 20.15
N ASP A 140 -12.77 -4.42 20.04
CA ASP A 140 -13.75 -5.16 19.25
C ASP A 140 -13.59 -4.84 17.77
N LEU A 141 -13.09 -5.81 17.01
CA LEU A 141 -12.90 -5.68 15.56
C LEU A 141 -14.17 -5.94 14.73
N THR A 142 -15.27 -6.32 15.35
CA THR A 142 -16.51 -6.68 14.64
C THR A 142 -17.05 -5.57 13.75
N PRO A 143 -17.22 -4.31 14.23
CA PRO A 143 -17.74 -3.22 13.41
C PRO A 143 -16.79 -2.90 12.24
N TYR A 144 -15.49 -2.93 12.46
CA TYR A 144 -14.51 -2.66 11.42
C TYR A 144 -14.51 -3.74 10.32
N ARG A 145 -14.61 -5.03 10.70
CA ARG A 145 -14.74 -6.13 9.74
C ARG A 145 -16.02 -6.03 8.92
N ALA A 146 -17.13 -5.62 9.53
CA ALA A 146 -18.40 -5.41 8.84
C ALA A 146 -18.26 -4.29 7.79
N CYS A 147 -17.66 -3.16 8.13
CA CYS A 147 -17.38 -2.07 7.20
C CYS A 147 -16.41 -2.49 6.09
N ALA A 148 -15.31 -3.16 6.42
CA ALA A 148 -14.36 -3.68 5.44
C ALA A 148 -15.02 -4.62 4.41
N LYS A 149 -15.97 -5.45 4.84
CA LYS A 149 -16.76 -6.32 3.94
C LYS A 149 -17.60 -5.50 2.95
N LYS A 150 -18.27 -4.42 3.41
CA LYS A 150 -19.04 -3.52 2.54
C LYS A 150 -18.15 -2.82 1.52
N VAL A 151 -17.01 -2.28 1.96
CA VAL A 151 -16.01 -1.64 1.09
C VAL A 151 -15.57 -2.60 -0.01
N ARG A 152 -15.13 -3.80 0.34
CA ARG A 152 -14.69 -4.78 -0.63
C ARG A 152 -15.79 -5.20 -1.60
N ALA A 153 -17.01 -5.41 -1.12
CA ALA A 153 -18.14 -5.75 -1.99
C ALA A 153 -18.44 -4.65 -3.01
N ALA A 154 -18.32 -3.38 -2.63
CA ALA A 154 -18.49 -2.26 -3.54
C ALA A 154 -17.37 -2.23 -4.60
N LEU A 155 -16.10 -2.37 -4.19
CA LEU A 155 -14.94 -2.33 -5.06
C LEU A 155 -14.88 -3.52 -6.04
N SER A 156 -15.31 -4.71 -5.62
CA SER A 156 -15.30 -5.93 -6.45
C SER A 156 -16.22 -5.83 -7.68
N ARG A 157 -17.07 -4.81 -7.76
CA ARG A 157 -17.90 -4.53 -8.95
C ARG A 157 -17.10 -3.94 -10.11
N PHE A 158 -15.93 -3.39 -9.84
CA PHE A 158 -15.10 -2.68 -10.83
C PHE A 158 -13.95 -3.54 -11.36
N GLY A 159 -13.64 -4.65 -10.71
CA GLY A 159 -12.58 -5.55 -11.14
C GLY A 159 -12.19 -6.56 -10.07
N THR A 160 -11.17 -7.34 -10.36
CA THR A 160 -10.64 -8.31 -9.41
C THR A 160 -9.98 -7.60 -8.23
N CYS A 161 -10.47 -7.87 -7.02
CA CYS A 161 -10.08 -7.21 -5.80
C CYS A 161 -9.15 -8.09 -4.97
N GLU A 162 -7.93 -7.63 -4.71
CA GLU A 162 -6.95 -8.26 -3.82
C GLU A 162 -6.86 -7.49 -2.52
N LYS A 163 -7.18 -8.16 -1.43
CA LYS A 163 -7.21 -7.57 -0.08
C LYS A 163 -5.81 -7.37 0.49
N LEU A 164 -5.60 -6.21 1.11
CA LEU A 164 -4.44 -5.93 1.96
C LEU A 164 -4.91 -5.32 3.29
N GLY A 165 -5.02 -6.13 4.33
CA GLY A 165 -5.55 -5.67 5.62
C GLY A 165 -7.07 -5.54 5.66
N LEU A 166 -7.61 -4.62 6.47
CA LEU A 166 -9.04 -4.34 6.61
C LEU A 166 -9.50 -3.14 5.78
N ASP A 167 -8.60 -2.20 5.55
CA ASP A 167 -8.83 -0.87 5.02
C ASP A 167 -8.22 -0.62 3.65
N GLU A 168 -7.39 -1.55 3.17
CA GLU A 168 -6.68 -1.43 1.90
C GLU A 168 -6.97 -2.60 0.96
N CYS A 169 -7.03 -2.33 -0.33
CA CYS A 169 -7.02 -3.36 -1.36
C CYS A 169 -6.52 -2.84 -2.70
N TRP A 170 -6.04 -3.75 -3.56
CA TRP A 170 -5.83 -3.50 -4.97
C TRP A 170 -7.03 -3.96 -5.78
N VAL A 171 -7.33 -3.25 -6.86
CA VAL A 171 -8.32 -3.65 -7.85
C VAL A 171 -7.67 -3.58 -9.23
N ASP A 172 -7.71 -4.67 -9.98
CA ASP A 172 -7.31 -4.67 -11.38
C ASP A 172 -8.46 -4.13 -12.22
N LEU A 173 -8.31 -2.91 -12.71
CA LEU A 173 -9.30 -2.20 -13.51
C LEU A 173 -9.15 -2.46 -15.01
N THR A 174 -8.16 -3.26 -15.44
CA THR A 174 -7.79 -3.43 -16.85
C THR A 174 -8.98 -3.83 -17.71
N ALA A 175 -9.72 -4.87 -17.32
CA ALA A 175 -10.86 -5.38 -18.09
C ALA A 175 -12.00 -4.33 -18.18
N GLU A 176 -12.28 -3.61 -17.12
CA GLU A 176 -13.31 -2.56 -17.10
C GLU A 176 -12.91 -1.36 -17.98
N VAL A 177 -11.63 -0.99 -17.95
CA VAL A 177 -11.08 0.06 -18.83
C VAL A 177 -11.22 -0.33 -20.29
N GLU A 178 -10.83 -1.57 -20.65
CA GLU A 178 -10.97 -2.06 -22.03
C GLU A 178 -12.44 -2.08 -22.48
N ARG A 179 -13.32 -2.56 -21.61
CA ARG A 179 -14.76 -2.60 -21.90
C ARG A 179 -15.31 -1.19 -22.19
N ARG A 180 -14.91 -0.17 -21.43
CA ARG A 180 -15.35 1.22 -21.64
C ARG A 180 -14.78 1.80 -22.91
N ILE A 181 -13.53 1.56 -23.20
CA ILE A 181 -12.89 2.02 -24.44
C ILE A 181 -13.57 1.39 -25.66
N ALA A 182 -13.84 0.09 -25.65
CA ALA A 182 -14.48 -0.64 -26.74
C ALA A 182 -15.96 -0.26 -26.93
N GLY A 183 -16.66 0.06 -25.83
CA GLY A 183 -18.07 0.48 -25.86
C GLY A 183 -18.35 1.87 -26.41
N GLY A 184 -17.35 2.53 -27.01
CA GLY A 184 -17.52 3.87 -27.58
C GLY A 184 -17.79 4.94 -26.52
N GLY A 185 -17.14 4.82 -25.34
CA GLY A 185 -17.20 5.85 -24.28
C GLY A 185 -17.06 7.26 -24.86
N PRO A 186 -17.39 8.33 -24.12
CA PRO A 186 -17.64 9.66 -24.67
C PRO A 186 -16.59 10.02 -25.72
N ALA A 187 -17.03 10.55 -26.87
CA ALA A 187 -16.18 10.88 -28.02
C ALA A 187 -15.03 11.84 -27.68
N SER A 188 -15.11 12.51 -26.55
CA SER A 188 -14.04 13.27 -25.90
C SER A 188 -13.39 12.40 -24.81
N ASP A 189 -12.07 12.33 -24.80
CA ASP A 189 -11.32 11.73 -23.70
C ASP A 189 -11.82 12.30 -22.36
N PRO A 190 -12.12 11.45 -21.35
CA PRO A 190 -12.57 11.95 -20.07
C PRO A 190 -11.47 12.85 -19.47
N ALA A 191 -11.90 13.96 -18.86
CA ALA A 191 -10.98 14.75 -18.06
C ALA A 191 -10.29 13.86 -17.02
N LEU A 192 -9.02 14.12 -16.73
CA LEU A 192 -8.30 13.33 -15.74
C LEU A 192 -8.96 13.51 -14.37
N ALA A 193 -9.50 12.43 -13.82
CA ALA A 193 -10.05 12.42 -12.47
C ALA A 193 -8.91 12.21 -11.46
N GLY A 194 -8.67 13.20 -10.60
CA GLY A 194 -7.61 13.18 -9.59
C GLY A 194 -6.33 13.90 -10.02
N HIS A 195 -5.31 13.82 -9.17
CA HIS A 195 -4.04 14.51 -9.35
C HIS A 195 -3.07 13.70 -10.21
N ARG A 196 -2.57 14.28 -11.29
CA ARG A 196 -1.47 13.70 -12.05
C ARG A 196 -0.16 13.93 -11.30
N HIS A 197 0.54 12.87 -10.95
CA HIS A 197 1.85 13.01 -10.32
C HIS A 197 2.95 13.12 -11.38
N SER A 198 3.58 14.30 -11.43
CA SER A 198 4.79 14.57 -12.19
C SER A 198 5.90 14.97 -11.23
N CYS A 199 7.00 14.25 -11.23
CA CYS A 199 8.09 14.44 -10.27
C CYS A 199 8.96 15.64 -10.63
N THR A 200 8.46 16.87 -10.48
CA THR A 200 9.24 18.09 -10.79
C THR A 200 9.31 19.11 -9.66
N SER A 201 8.80 18.82 -8.47
CA SER A 201 8.85 19.80 -7.39
C SER A 201 9.36 19.22 -6.07
N ARG A 202 10.35 19.91 -5.51
CA ARG A 202 10.80 19.77 -4.13
C ARG A 202 9.66 20.18 -3.20
N VAL A 203 9.23 19.31 -2.31
CA VAL A 203 8.21 19.63 -1.30
C VAL A 203 8.86 20.08 -0.05
N GLU A 204 8.58 21.29 0.34
CA GLU A 204 8.73 21.71 1.72
C GLU A 204 7.49 21.24 2.50
N SER A 205 7.63 20.22 3.33
CA SER A 205 6.52 19.66 4.08
C SER A 205 6.46 20.25 5.48
N ASN A 206 5.36 20.90 5.79
CA ASN A 206 5.00 21.38 7.13
C ASN A 206 4.20 20.37 7.98
N ASN A 207 4.21 19.07 7.64
CA ASN A 207 3.44 18.07 8.37
C ASN A 207 4.31 16.95 8.94
N LYS A 208 4.65 17.08 10.20
CA LYS A 208 5.62 16.28 10.97
C LYS A 208 5.24 14.81 11.23
N HIS A 209 4.14 14.24 10.68
CA HIS A 209 3.61 12.97 11.15
C HIS A 209 3.29 11.91 10.07
N ARG A 210 3.82 12.06 8.86
CA ARG A 210 3.85 10.98 7.87
C ARG A 210 5.25 10.36 7.83
N PRO A 211 5.40 9.10 7.37
CA PRO A 211 6.71 8.63 6.98
C PRO A 211 7.31 9.69 6.05
N GLN A 212 8.34 10.37 6.53
CA GLN A 212 8.93 11.57 5.92
C GLN A 212 9.43 11.30 4.50
N ASP A 213 9.53 10.03 4.15
CA ASP A 213 10.26 9.51 3.02
C ASP A 213 9.52 9.60 1.68
N ILE A 214 8.18 9.49 1.68
CA ILE A 214 7.40 9.63 0.43
C ILE A 214 7.07 11.10 0.13
N ARG A 215 7.02 11.94 1.16
CA ARG A 215 6.74 13.37 1.00
C ARG A 215 7.89 14.17 0.42
N ALA A 216 9.13 13.73 0.61
CA ALA A 216 10.27 14.38 -0.03
C ALA A 216 10.19 14.34 -1.58
N VAL A 217 9.32 13.49 -2.13
CA VAL A 217 9.10 13.30 -3.57
C VAL A 217 7.76 13.89 -4.05
N SER A 218 6.83 14.23 -3.14
CA SER A 218 5.52 14.78 -3.49
C SER A 218 5.43 16.27 -3.16
N GLY A 219 5.68 17.12 -4.17
CA GLY A 219 5.41 18.55 -4.13
C GLY A 219 3.96 18.86 -4.44
N ASP A 220 3.45 19.91 -3.82
CA ASP A 220 2.27 20.59 -4.31
C ASP A 220 2.49 20.93 -5.77
N VAL A 221 1.76 20.29 -6.66
CA VAL A 221 1.79 20.61 -8.07
C VAL A 221 0.95 21.88 -8.27
N ARG A 222 1.51 23.03 -7.89
CA ARG A 222 1.31 24.20 -8.74
C ARG A 222 2.08 23.90 -10.01
N VAL A 223 1.39 23.82 -11.11
CA VAL A 223 1.99 23.76 -12.45
C VAL A 223 2.88 24.98 -12.61
N SER A 224 4.10 24.92 -12.12
CA SER A 224 5.16 25.80 -12.58
C SER A 224 5.76 25.07 -13.78
N THR A 225 5.48 25.59 -14.96
CA THR A 225 6.13 25.26 -16.23
C THR A 225 7.62 25.48 -16.11
N VAL A 226 8.34 24.50 -15.56
CA VAL A 226 9.75 24.31 -15.86
C VAL A 226 9.75 23.30 -17.00
N GLU A 227 10.34 23.67 -18.12
CA GLU A 227 10.63 22.79 -19.27
C GLU A 227 11.52 21.63 -18.78
N ALA A 228 10.91 20.64 -18.14
CA ALA A 228 11.50 19.34 -17.93
C ALA A 228 11.10 18.54 -19.17
N ASP A 229 12.07 17.84 -19.78
CA ASP A 229 11.88 16.95 -20.91
C ASP A 229 10.53 16.27 -20.84
N VAL A 230 9.62 16.68 -21.69
CA VAL A 230 8.28 16.13 -21.81
C VAL A 230 8.50 14.72 -22.36
N VAL A 231 8.51 13.74 -21.49
CA VAL A 231 8.43 12.36 -21.92
C VAL A 231 7.02 12.19 -22.48
N GLU A 232 6.95 12.13 -23.79
CA GLU A 232 5.70 11.96 -24.51
C GLU A 232 5.10 10.60 -24.13
N GLU A 233 3.94 10.62 -23.48
CA GLU A 233 3.19 9.42 -23.17
C GLU A 233 2.60 8.86 -24.48
N ASP A 234 2.61 7.52 -24.61
CA ASP A 234 1.82 6.86 -25.65
C ASP A 234 0.35 7.28 -25.50
N PRO A 235 -0.27 7.93 -26.51
CA PRO A 235 -1.65 8.41 -26.42
C PRO A 235 -2.64 7.30 -26.01
N VAL A 236 -2.38 6.06 -26.40
CA VAL A 236 -3.21 4.90 -26.04
C VAL A 236 -3.12 4.64 -24.53
N GLN A 237 -1.92 4.67 -23.96
CA GLN A 237 -1.72 4.47 -22.52
C GLN A 237 -2.28 5.63 -21.70
N GLU A 238 -2.11 6.84 -22.17
CA GLU A 238 -2.69 8.04 -21.55
C GLU A 238 -4.21 7.94 -21.49
N ARG A 239 -4.86 7.57 -22.60
CA ARG A 239 -6.31 7.36 -22.65
C ARG A 239 -6.75 6.27 -21.65
N ARG A 240 -6.06 5.16 -21.62
CA ARG A 240 -6.35 4.05 -20.68
C ARG A 240 -6.24 4.51 -19.23
N LEU A 241 -5.21 5.29 -18.91
CA LEU A 241 -4.98 5.80 -17.57
C LEU A 241 -6.09 6.79 -17.16
N ARG A 242 -6.55 7.66 -18.06
CA ARG A 242 -7.68 8.59 -17.83
C ARG A 242 -8.99 7.83 -17.56
N VAL A 243 -9.29 6.82 -18.38
CA VAL A 243 -10.47 5.97 -18.16
C VAL A 243 -10.35 5.24 -16.84
N GLY A 244 -9.17 4.69 -16.51
CA GLY A 244 -8.91 4.03 -15.23
C GLY A 244 -9.09 4.97 -14.02
N ALA A 245 -8.66 6.22 -14.15
CA ALA A 245 -8.86 7.25 -13.14
C ALA A 245 -10.34 7.57 -12.93
N ALA A 246 -11.13 7.65 -13.99
CA ALA A 246 -12.58 7.86 -13.91
C ALA A 246 -13.26 6.66 -13.22
N VAL A 247 -12.87 5.43 -13.58
CA VAL A 247 -13.37 4.21 -12.92
C VAL A 247 -13.02 4.20 -11.43
N ALA A 248 -11.81 4.61 -11.07
CA ALA A 248 -11.40 4.68 -9.65
C ALA A 248 -12.20 5.72 -8.88
N ALA A 249 -12.52 6.87 -9.47
CA ALA A 249 -13.38 7.88 -8.86
C ALA A 249 -14.79 7.35 -8.61
N GLU A 250 -15.38 6.68 -9.59
CA GLU A 250 -16.69 6.02 -9.44
C GLU A 250 -16.66 4.91 -8.37
N ALA A 251 -15.57 4.15 -8.28
CA ALA A 251 -15.40 3.11 -7.28
C ALA A 251 -15.34 3.70 -5.86
N ARG A 252 -14.66 4.84 -5.67
CA ARG A 252 -14.62 5.58 -4.40
C ARG A 252 -16.03 6.06 -4.01
N GLU A 253 -16.77 6.61 -4.95
CA GLU A 253 -18.14 7.05 -4.69
C GLU A 253 -19.10 5.87 -4.39
N ALA A 254 -18.92 4.73 -5.09
CA ALA A 254 -19.68 3.52 -4.78
C ALA A 254 -19.42 2.99 -3.36
N VAL A 255 -18.16 3.10 -2.89
CA VAL A 255 -17.82 2.78 -1.50
C VAL A 255 -18.47 3.76 -0.53
N ARG A 256 -18.43 5.05 -0.81
CA ARG A 256 -19.09 6.08 0.00
C ARG A 256 -20.59 5.80 0.13
N ALA A 257 -21.25 5.53 -0.99
CA ALA A 257 -22.70 5.22 -1.00
C ALA A 257 -23.03 3.93 -0.22
N ALA A 258 -22.16 2.88 -0.31
CA ALA A 258 -22.43 1.60 0.33
C ALA A 258 -22.06 1.54 1.82
N SER A 259 -21.12 2.35 2.27
CA SER A 259 -20.54 2.25 3.62
C SER A 259 -20.50 3.55 4.41
N GLY A 260 -20.69 4.70 3.78
CA GLY A 260 -20.47 6.03 4.37
C GLY A 260 -18.99 6.40 4.51
N LEU A 261 -18.06 5.51 4.15
CA LEU A 261 -16.62 5.72 4.33
C LEU A 261 -16.00 6.46 3.13
N ARG A 262 -15.09 7.36 3.41
CA ARG A 262 -14.25 8.04 2.42
C ARG A 262 -12.93 7.28 2.28
N MET A 263 -12.41 7.25 1.06
CA MET A 263 -11.16 6.57 0.77
C MET A 263 -10.33 7.31 -0.28
N SER A 264 -9.03 7.11 -0.22
CA SER A 264 -8.10 7.63 -1.21
C SER A 264 -7.63 6.52 -2.15
N ALA A 265 -7.21 6.89 -3.36
CA ALA A 265 -6.74 5.92 -4.33
C ALA A 265 -5.45 6.34 -5.03
N GLY A 266 -4.68 5.34 -5.47
CA GLY A 266 -3.57 5.51 -6.41
C GLY A 266 -3.82 4.67 -7.64
N VAL A 267 -3.71 5.25 -8.84
CA VAL A 267 -3.93 4.57 -10.12
C VAL A 267 -2.63 4.54 -10.92
N ALA A 268 -2.17 3.35 -11.26
CA ALA A 268 -0.92 3.15 -12.00
C ALA A 268 -0.96 1.83 -12.78
N HIS A 269 0.11 1.49 -13.48
CA HIS A 269 0.19 0.26 -14.26
C HIS A 269 0.56 -1.00 -13.46
N ASN A 270 0.88 -0.88 -12.17
CA ASN A 270 1.14 -2.03 -11.29
C ASN A 270 0.81 -1.73 -9.82
N LYS A 271 0.75 -2.80 -9.01
CA LYS A 271 0.39 -2.75 -7.58
C LYS A 271 1.33 -1.91 -6.73
N LEU A 272 2.64 -1.99 -6.98
CA LEU A 272 3.65 -1.23 -6.24
C LEU A 272 3.45 0.27 -6.41
N LEU A 273 3.39 0.72 -7.65
CA LEU A 273 3.22 2.14 -7.98
C LEU A 273 1.88 2.67 -7.48
N ALA A 274 0.79 1.92 -7.71
CA ALA A 274 -0.54 2.30 -7.22
C ALA A 274 -0.53 2.52 -5.70
N LYS A 275 0.12 1.62 -4.93
CA LYS A 275 0.22 1.77 -3.47
C LYS A 275 1.11 2.93 -3.05
N LEU A 276 2.26 3.12 -3.68
CA LEU A 276 3.17 4.21 -3.35
C LEU A 276 2.52 5.59 -3.45
N ILE A 277 1.67 5.78 -4.46
CA ILE A 277 1.05 7.09 -4.71
C ILE A 277 -0.30 7.29 -4.04
N SER A 278 -0.98 6.23 -3.58
CA SER A 278 -2.35 6.31 -3.02
C SER A 278 -2.47 7.20 -1.78
N GLY A 279 -1.36 7.44 -1.12
CA GLY A 279 -1.31 8.28 0.07
C GLY A 279 -1.01 9.77 -0.17
N LEU A 280 -0.67 10.20 -1.40
CA LEU A 280 -0.12 11.53 -1.66
C LEU A 280 -1.13 12.66 -1.46
N HIS A 281 -2.36 12.45 -1.89
CA HIS A 281 -3.45 13.45 -1.80
C HIS A 281 -4.56 13.05 -0.83
N LYS A 282 -4.20 12.32 0.27
CA LYS A 282 -5.16 12.05 1.36
C LYS A 282 -5.55 13.33 2.10
N PRO A 283 -6.81 13.47 2.53
CA PRO A 283 -7.91 12.51 2.45
C PRO A 283 -8.78 12.68 1.19
N ASP A 284 -9.57 11.63 0.91
CA ASP A 284 -10.71 11.62 -0.01
C ASP A 284 -10.38 12.11 -1.42
N ASP A 285 -9.23 11.70 -1.93
CA ASP A 285 -8.77 12.07 -3.25
C ASP A 285 -8.01 10.92 -3.92
N GLN A 286 -7.55 11.12 -5.13
CA GLN A 286 -6.79 10.10 -5.86
C GLN A 286 -5.61 10.68 -6.63
N THR A 287 -4.57 9.85 -6.77
CA THR A 287 -3.36 10.17 -7.51
C THR A 287 -3.20 9.21 -8.67
N VAL A 288 -2.78 9.74 -9.81
CA VAL A 288 -2.58 8.98 -11.05
C VAL A 288 -1.11 9.09 -11.47
N LEU A 289 -0.46 7.96 -11.75
CA LEU A 289 0.94 7.92 -12.16
C LEU A 289 1.11 7.29 -13.54
N PRO A 290 1.49 8.09 -14.54
CA PRO A 290 1.88 7.61 -15.85
C PRO A 290 3.10 6.68 -15.80
N ALA A 291 3.18 5.72 -16.74
CA ALA A 291 4.28 4.76 -16.79
C ALA A 291 5.64 5.42 -17.03
N SER A 292 5.69 6.43 -17.87
CA SER A 292 6.89 7.22 -18.17
C SER A 292 7.48 7.94 -16.95
N HIS A 293 6.67 8.25 -15.94
CA HIS A 293 7.10 8.91 -14.70
C HIS A 293 7.49 7.94 -13.59
N ALA A 294 7.25 6.63 -13.75
CA ALA A 294 7.44 5.64 -12.69
C ALA A 294 8.87 5.60 -12.13
N ALA A 295 9.88 5.62 -13.00
CA ALA A 295 11.29 5.61 -12.59
C ALA A 295 11.64 6.85 -11.76
N ARG A 296 11.22 8.03 -12.20
CA ARG A 296 11.48 9.31 -11.52
C ARG A 296 10.87 9.34 -10.11
N VAL A 297 9.73 8.67 -9.92
CA VAL A 297 9.05 8.59 -8.61
C VAL A 297 9.73 7.56 -7.70
N VAL A 298 10.10 6.40 -8.23
CA VAL A 298 10.57 5.28 -7.41
C VAL A 298 12.07 5.38 -7.09
N GLU A 299 12.91 5.73 -8.04
CA GLU A 299 14.37 5.71 -7.89
C GLU A 299 14.90 6.51 -6.69
N PRO A 300 14.41 7.73 -6.40
CA PRO A 300 14.89 8.51 -5.27
C PRO A 300 14.31 8.07 -3.92
N LEU A 301 13.32 7.17 -3.89
CA LEU A 301 12.70 6.75 -2.64
C LEU A 301 13.70 6.00 -1.75
N PRO A 302 13.71 6.25 -0.44
CA PRO A 302 14.42 5.41 0.49
C PRO A 302 13.84 4.00 0.46
N VAL A 303 14.69 2.98 0.61
CA VAL A 303 14.24 1.57 0.59
C VAL A 303 13.11 1.29 1.58
N ARG A 304 13.07 2.02 2.69
CA ARG A 304 12.02 1.92 3.71
C ARG A 304 10.62 2.26 3.20
N ALA A 305 10.51 3.09 2.17
CA ALA A 305 9.22 3.46 1.56
C ALA A 305 8.63 2.32 0.71
N LEU A 306 9.46 1.36 0.31
CA LEU A 306 9.00 0.23 -0.51
C LEU A 306 8.14 -0.73 0.32
N PRO A 307 6.94 -1.12 -0.16
CA PRO A 307 6.11 -2.11 0.50
C PRO A 307 6.87 -3.42 0.74
N GLY A 308 6.83 -3.91 1.99
CA GLY A 308 7.55 -5.11 2.40
C GLY A 308 8.94 -4.86 3.01
N VAL A 309 9.49 -3.65 2.91
CA VAL A 309 10.74 -3.29 3.58
C VAL A 309 10.44 -2.79 4.99
N GLY A 310 10.62 -3.67 5.98
CA GLY A 310 10.54 -3.35 7.40
C GLY A 310 11.88 -2.81 7.95
N HIS A 311 11.90 -2.33 9.21
CA HIS A 311 13.09 -1.79 9.85
C HIS A 311 14.30 -2.75 9.84
N GLY A 312 14.08 -4.06 10.04
CA GLY A 312 15.16 -5.05 9.97
C GLY A 312 15.79 -5.16 8.58
N VAL A 313 14.96 -5.17 7.53
CA VAL A 313 15.44 -5.19 6.13
C VAL A 313 16.16 -3.90 5.77
N GLU A 314 15.59 -2.74 6.15
CA GLU A 314 16.21 -1.43 5.96
C GLU A 314 17.61 -1.38 6.59
N LYS A 315 17.74 -1.81 7.86
CA LYS A 315 19.02 -1.82 8.57
C LYS A 315 20.06 -2.71 7.88
N GLU A 316 19.64 -3.89 7.41
CA GLU A 316 20.50 -4.83 6.70
C GLU A 316 20.98 -4.26 5.36
N LEU A 317 20.10 -3.65 4.58
CA LEU A 317 20.43 -2.98 3.33
C LEU A 317 21.37 -1.78 3.56
N ALA A 318 21.07 -0.95 4.57
CA ALA A 318 21.87 0.22 4.91
C ALA A 318 23.30 -0.15 5.31
N SER A 319 23.52 -1.28 6.02
CA SER A 319 24.86 -1.78 6.39
C SER A 319 25.73 -2.13 5.17
N ARG A 320 25.12 -2.25 3.98
CA ARG A 320 25.77 -2.53 2.69
C ARG A 320 25.74 -1.32 1.74
N GLY A 321 25.41 -0.13 2.25
CA GLY A 321 25.37 1.10 1.46
C GLY A 321 24.15 1.24 0.56
N VAL A 322 23.12 0.40 0.74
CA VAL A 322 21.87 0.45 -0.04
C VAL A 322 20.83 1.24 0.75
N SER A 323 20.57 2.47 0.35
CA SER A 323 19.64 3.39 1.04
C SER A 323 18.41 3.76 0.22
N THR A 324 18.55 3.80 -1.10
CA THR A 324 17.47 4.18 -2.03
C THR A 324 17.00 3.00 -2.89
N ALA A 325 15.84 3.15 -3.51
CA ALA A 325 15.34 2.20 -4.49
C ALA A 325 16.27 2.09 -5.72
N SER A 326 16.92 3.20 -6.10
CA SER A 326 17.94 3.21 -7.15
C SER A 326 19.15 2.39 -6.77
N ASP A 327 19.64 2.48 -5.52
CA ASP A 327 20.73 1.66 -5.04
C ASP A 327 20.34 0.18 -5.08
N LEU A 328 19.16 -0.16 -4.54
CA LEU A 328 18.66 -1.53 -4.51
C LEU A 328 18.54 -2.15 -5.91
N ARG A 329 18.12 -1.35 -6.90
CA ARG A 329 18.00 -1.78 -8.30
C ARG A 329 19.33 -2.21 -8.91
N ARG A 330 20.44 -1.65 -8.44
CA ARG A 330 21.81 -1.98 -8.93
C ARG A 330 22.38 -3.24 -8.30
N VAL A 331 21.78 -3.71 -7.19
CA VAL A 331 22.27 -4.93 -6.51
C VAL A 331 21.76 -6.16 -7.25
N PRO A 332 22.65 -7.12 -7.58
CA PRO A 332 22.23 -8.39 -8.14
C PRO A 332 21.23 -9.11 -7.23
N ARG A 333 20.23 -9.76 -7.83
CA ARG A 333 19.19 -10.48 -7.07
C ARG A 333 19.78 -11.56 -6.15
N GLY A 334 20.84 -12.24 -6.60
CA GLY A 334 21.56 -13.24 -5.81
C GLY A 334 22.04 -12.68 -4.47
N ASP A 335 22.69 -11.52 -4.52
CA ASP A 335 23.21 -10.85 -3.32
C ASP A 335 22.09 -10.44 -2.37
N VAL A 336 20.99 -9.91 -2.90
CA VAL A 336 19.81 -9.57 -2.09
C VAL A 336 19.22 -10.81 -1.41
N CYS A 337 19.17 -11.94 -2.13
CA CYS A 337 18.70 -13.21 -1.57
C CYS A 337 19.67 -13.77 -0.51
N GLU A 338 20.97 -13.62 -0.69
CA GLU A 338 21.97 -14.01 0.31
C GLU A 338 21.82 -13.17 1.59
N TRP A 339 21.70 -11.86 1.45
CA TRP A 339 21.63 -10.93 2.58
C TRP A 339 20.34 -11.05 3.39
N LEU A 340 19.20 -11.18 2.72
CA LEU A 340 17.89 -11.13 3.33
C LEU A 340 17.22 -12.52 3.47
N GLY A 341 17.88 -13.56 2.98
CA GLY A 341 17.33 -14.89 2.82
C GLY A 341 16.37 -14.99 1.63
N ALA A 342 16.27 -16.16 1.03
CA ALA A 342 15.52 -16.42 -0.21
C ALA A 342 14.03 -15.98 -0.13
N ARG A 343 13.40 -16.11 1.05
CA ARG A 343 12.00 -15.71 1.24
C ARG A 343 11.77 -14.20 1.21
N VAL A 344 12.73 -13.40 1.60
CA VAL A 344 12.61 -11.93 1.66
C VAL A 344 13.27 -11.31 0.44
N GLY A 345 14.49 -11.71 0.11
CA GLY A 345 15.25 -11.17 -1.01
C GLY A 345 14.71 -11.61 -2.38
N GLY A 346 13.99 -12.73 -2.43
CA GLY A 346 13.33 -13.23 -3.65
C GLY A 346 11.98 -12.57 -3.97
N LYS A 347 11.45 -11.72 -3.08
CA LYS A 347 10.22 -10.93 -3.32
C LYS A 347 10.54 -9.65 -4.07
#